data_4f9dad3acf4d6b0dbf1b0817b81fa382
#
_entry.id   4f9dad3acf4d6b0dbf1b0817b81fa382
#
_cell.length_a   1.000
_cell.length_b   1.000
_cell.length_c   1.000
_cell.angle_alpha   90.00
_cell.angle_beta   90.00
_cell.angle_gamma   90.00
#
_symmetry.space_group_name_H-M   'P 1'
#
loop_
_entity.id
_entity.type
_entity.pdbx_description
1 polymer ?
#
loop_
_entity_poly.entity_id
_entity_poly.type
_entity_poly.pdbx_seq_one_letter_code
_entity_poly.pdbx_strand_id
1 'polypeptide(L)'
;MVKTILSQVKEYKRVSILTPVCMLGEVIMEMIIPLLMASIIDKGVSAGDIHHIKVTGLIMLLMAAISLTLGILSARFGAQASAGLAKNLRQAMFEKVQTFSFSNLDKFSTSSLITRLTTDVTNVQNAYMMILRMCTRAPATMLIAMVLSFAINGRLASVYLGAVVVLGLLLFLIMSKAMRYFKEVFQKYDDLNASVQENISGIRVVKAYVREPFETSKFHKAAQNIYDRFLSAEKILSWNMPLMNFTVYASILLISWLGANFIVAGSLTTGELMNLLTYCMSILMSLMMLSMIFVMVSMSTASAQRICEVLDEQPDLTNPEHPVFDIPDGSVEFRHVDFAYRKDAEKPVLRDIDLKVTSVETIGIIGGTGSAKTSLVNLISRLYDVTAGQVLVGGRDVREYDLETLRNEVSVVLQKNVLFSGTILENLRWGDEHATLAECQRACRLACADEFIEKMPDGYNTYIEQGGTNVSGGQRQRLCIARALLKKPKVLILDDSTSAVDTATDAKIRRAFAQEIPDTTKFIIAQRISSVQDADRILVMDEGQISGFGTHEELLQTNAIYQEVYESQTNGGGDFDEGGEG
;
A
#
# COMPACT_ATOMS: atom_id res chain seq x y z
N MET A 1 6.40 -8.79 -13.10
CA MET A 1 7.01 -7.75 -12.28
C MET A 1 7.73 -6.66 -13.11
N VAL A 2 8.92 -6.92 -13.73
CA VAL A 2 9.67 -5.86 -14.47
C VAL A 2 8.83 -5.26 -15.59
N LYS A 3 8.12 -6.07 -16.37
CA LYS A 3 7.23 -5.61 -17.45
C LYS A 3 6.10 -4.73 -16.91
N THR A 4 5.48 -5.10 -15.79
CA THR A 4 4.39 -4.36 -15.13
C THR A 4 4.88 -2.99 -14.67
N ILE A 5 6.05 -2.93 -13.98
CA ILE A 5 6.63 -1.66 -13.54
C ILE A 5 7.01 -0.77 -14.74
N LEU A 6 7.72 -1.32 -15.73
CA LEU A 6 8.16 -0.55 -16.90
C LEU A 6 6.99 -0.10 -17.79
N SER A 7 5.86 -0.79 -17.80
CA SER A 7 4.66 -0.33 -18.52
C SER A 7 4.15 1.02 -17.98
N GLN A 8 4.42 1.33 -16.72
CA GLN A 8 4.01 2.59 -16.08
C GLN A 8 4.94 3.78 -16.38
N VAL A 9 6.00 3.58 -17.15
CA VAL A 9 6.86 4.69 -17.62
C VAL A 9 6.08 5.62 -18.58
N LYS A 10 5.12 5.10 -19.35
CA LYS A 10 4.16 5.83 -20.21
C LYS A 10 4.83 7.01 -20.95
N GLU A 11 4.41 8.24 -20.66
CA GLU A 11 4.87 9.48 -21.30
C GLU A 11 6.35 9.82 -21.01
N TYR A 12 6.96 9.24 -19.97
CA TYR A 12 8.35 9.49 -19.59
C TYR A 12 9.39 8.63 -20.31
N LYS A 13 8.99 7.84 -21.34
CA LYS A 13 9.90 6.96 -22.11
C LYS A 13 11.05 7.75 -22.75
N ARG A 14 10.78 8.94 -23.31
CA ARG A 14 11.80 9.77 -23.98
C ARG A 14 12.88 10.20 -23.00
N VAL A 15 12.51 10.75 -21.86
CA VAL A 15 13.49 11.20 -20.84
C VAL A 15 14.21 10.02 -20.20
N SER A 16 13.58 8.86 -20.08
CA SER A 16 14.19 7.61 -19.62
C SER A 16 15.30 7.10 -20.57
N ILE A 17 15.17 7.32 -21.87
CA ILE A 17 16.19 6.97 -22.88
C ILE A 17 17.27 8.07 -22.95
N LEU A 18 16.88 9.32 -22.85
CA LEU A 18 17.86 10.45 -22.89
C LEU A 18 18.82 10.44 -21.70
N THR A 19 18.36 9.97 -20.54
CA THR A 19 19.20 9.90 -19.33
C THR A 19 20.48 9.08 -19.55
N PRO A 20 20.43 7.79 -19.94
CA PRO A 20 21.63 7.01 -20.19
C PRO A 20 22.43 7.53 -21.41
N VAL A 21 21.80 8.11 -22.43
CA VAL A 21 22.51 8.72 -23.57
C VAL A 21 23.37 9.89 -23.13
N CYS A 22 22.80 10.82 -22.34
CA CYS A 22 23.57 11.94 -21.78
C CYS A 22 24.68 11.45 -20.83
N MET A 23 24.39 10.41 -20.04
CA MET A 23 25.38 9.80 -19.13
C MET A 23 26.55 9.18 -19.90
N LEU A 24 26.29 8.46 -20.99
CA LEU A 24 27.34 7.92 -21.85
C LEU A 24 28.19 9.03 -22.47
N GLY A 25 27.56 10.10 -22.94
CA GLY A 25 28.28 11.28 -23.44
C GLY A 25 29.17 11.92 -22.38
N GLU A 26 28.68 12.08 -21.15
CA GLU A 26 29.45 12.56 -19.99
C GLU A 26 30.67 11.67 -19.74
N VAL A 27 30.50 10.36 -19.65
CA VAL A 27 31.59 9.40 -19.42
C VAL A 27 32.63 9.43 -20.55
N ILE A 28 32.23 9.54 -21.81
CA ILE A 28 33.15 9.63 -22.94
C ILE A 28 34.02 10.90 -22.80
N MET A 29 33.41 12.07 -22.52
CA MET A 29 34.17 13.31 -22.33
C MET A 29 35.15 13.19 -21.14
N GLU A 30 34.67 12.62 -20.03
CA GLU A 30 35.49 12.41 -18.81
C GLU A 30 36.70 11.49 -19.09
N MET A 31 36.53 10.44 -19.91
CA MET A 31 37.61 9.51 -20.22
C MET A 31 38.62 10.03 -21.25
N ILE A 32 38.26 11.03 -22.06
CA ILE A 32 39.20 11.68 -22.98
C ILE A 32 40.12 12.71 -22.27
N ILE A 33 39.67 13.35 -21.20
CA ILE A 33 40.44 14.37 -20.48
C ILE A 33 41.82 13.85 -20.05
N PRO A 34 42.01 12.65 -19.46
CA PRO A 34 43.31 12.12 -19.11
C PRO A 34 44.25 11.94 -20.34
N LEU A 35 43.71 11.58 -21.51
CA LEU A 35 44.50 11.48 -22.75
C LEU A 35 45.07 12.83 -23.17
N LEU A 36 44.27 13.87 -23.07
CA LEU A 36 44.71 15.24 -23.36
C LEU A 36 45.76 15.71 -22.32
N MET A 37 45.59 15.33 -21.06
CA MET A 37 46.57 15.61 -20.02
C MET A 37 47.90 14.93 -20.28
N ALA A 38 47.91 13.67 -20.74
CA ALA A 38 49.11 12.97 -21.18
C ALA A 38 49.80 13.71 -22.33
N SER A 39 49.01 14.21 -23.30
CA SER A 39 49.57 15.02 -24.42
C SER A 39 50.18 16.35 -23.97
N ILE A 40 49.62 17.01 -22.96
CA ILE A 40 50.22 18.21 -22.35
C ILE A 40 51.57 17.86 -21.73
N ILE A 41 51.69 16.76 -21.01
CA ILE A 41 52.93 16.35 -20.35
C ILE A 41 53.99 16.02 -21.39
N ASP A 42 53.65 15.15 -22.37
CA ASP A 42 54.65 14.61 -23.30
C ASP A 42 55.05 15.61 -24.39
N LYS A 43 54.09 16.31 -25.00
CA LYS A 43 54.36 17.23 -26.12
C LYS A 43 54.47 18.69 -25.70
N GLY A 44 53.86 19.05 -24.57
CA GLY A 44 53.92 20.43 -24.05
C GLY A 44 55.08 20.63 -23.10
N VAL A 45 55.06 19.94 -21.94
CA VAL A 45 56.06 20.15 -20.87
C VAL A 45 57.42 19.60 -21.29
N SER A 46 57.47 18.34 -21.74
CA SER A 46 58.74 17.68 -22.10
C SER A 46 59.42 18.30 -23.33
N ALA A 47 58.64 18.82 -24.28
CA ALA A 47 59.14 19.50 -25.46
C ALA A 47 59.26 21.05 -25.30
N GLY A 48 58.80 21.63 -24.19
CA GLY A 48 58.81 23.08 -23.94
C GLY A 48 57.84 23.89 -24.82
N ASP A 49 56.83 23.25 -25.42
CA ASP A 49 55.85 23.88 -26.33
C ASP A 49 54.68 24.49 -25.53
N ILE A 50 54.82 25.78 -25.17
CA ILE A 50 53.76 26.53 -24.45
C ILE A 50 52.51 26.72 -25.30
N HIS A 51 52.64 26.76 -26.64
CA HIS A 51 51.48 26.90 -27.51
C HIS A 51 50.60 25.64 -27.46
N HIS A 52 51.20 24.45 -27.53
CA HIS A 52 50.50 23.17 -27.37
C HIS A 52 49.79 23.05 -26.01
N ILE A 53 50.43 23.50 -24.91
CA ILE A 53 49.83 23.51 -23.57
C ILE A 53 48.57 24.39 -23.56
N LYS A 54 48.63 25.61 -24.13
CA LYS A 54 47.49 26.54 -24.13
C LYS A 54 46.32 26.00 -24.96
N VAL A 55 46.59 25.47 -26.14
CA VAL A 55 45.54 24.93 -27.06
C VAL A 55 44.90 23.69 -26.44
N THR A 56 45.70 22.73 -25.99
CA THR A 56 45.18 21.51 -25.39
C THR A 56 44.45 21.79 -24.06
N GLY A 57 44.93 22.72 -23.25
CA GLY A 57 44.25 23.17 -22.04
C GLY A 57 42.90 23.83 -22.32
N LEU A 58 42.78 24.62 -23.41
CA LEU A 58 41.50 25.18 -23.82
C LEU A 58 40.53 24.09 -24.29
N ILE A 59 41.02 23.08 -25.01
CA ILE A 59 40.19 21.90 -25.44
C ILE A 59 39.72 21.14 -24.21
N MET A 60 40.58 20.91 -23.21
CA MET A 60 40.18 20.25 -21.95
C MET A 60 39.10 21.02 -21.21
N LEU A 61 39.19 22.34 -21.13
CA LEU A 61 38.18 23.22 -20.55
C LEU A 61 36.83 23.10 -21.27
N LEU A 62 36.88 23.10 -22.59
CA LEU A 62 35.66 22.92 -23.43
C LEU A 62 35.04 21.56 -23.19
N MET A 63 35.84 20.49 -23.15
CA MET A 63 35.32 19.13 -22.87
C MET A 63 34.77 19.02 -21.46
N ALA A 64 35.40 19.64 -20.46
CA ALA A 64 34.84 19.68 -19.11
C ALA A 64 33.49 20.42 -19.05
N ALA A 65 33.36 21.54 -19.79
CA ALA A 65 32.08 22.25 -19.90
C ALA A 65 30.97 21.42 -20.58
N ILE A 66 31.34 20.68 -21.63
CA ILE A 66 30.40 19.74 -22.29
C ILE A 66 30.01 18.62 -21.32
N SER A 67 30.98 18.01 -20.64
CA SER A 67 30.74 16.96 -19.62
C SER A 67 29.82 17.46 -18.51
N LEU A 68 30.06 18.67 -17.98
CA LEU A 68 29.18 19.31 -16.98
C LEU A 68 27.75 19.46 -17.51
N THR A 69 27.60 19.94 -18.72
CA THR A 69 26.29 20.14 -19.34
C THR A 69 25.54 18.81 -19.51
N LEU A 70 26.21 17.76 -20.00
CA LEU A 70 25.66 16.41 -20.16
C LEU A 70 25.31 15.80 -18.81
N GLY A 71 26.14 16.01 -17.78
CA GLY A 71 25.87 15.56 -16.42
C GLY A 71 24.64 16.20 -15.80
N ILE A 72 24.47 17.52 -15.99
CA ILE A 72 23.28 18.26 -15.55
C ILE A 72 22.02 17.75 -16.29
N LEU A 73 22.10 17.57 -17.61
CA LEU A 73 20.99 17.05 -18.42
C LEU A 73 20.62 15.62 -18.00
N SER A 74 21.61 14.75 -17.81
CA SER A 74 21.39 13.38 -17.32
C SER A 74 20.72 13.37 -15.94
N ALA A 75 21.16 14.25 -15.03
CA ALA A 75 20.55 14.36 -13.71
C ALA A 75 19.10 14.86 -13.79
N ARG A 76 18.83 15.89 -14.59
CA ARG A 76 17.50 16.46 -14.79
C ARG A 76 16.53 15.45 -15.42
N PHE A 77 16.94 14.79 -16.50
CA PHE A 77 16.11 13.79 -17.16
C PHE A 77 15.90 12.55 -16.29
N GLY A 78 16.92 12.10 -15.55
CA GLY A 78 16.80 10.99 -14.61
C GLY A 78 15.85 11.28 -13.46
N ALA A 79 15.90 12.49 -12.88
CA ALA A 79 14.95 12.92 -11.87
C ALA A 79 13.51 13.00 -12.42
N GLN A 80 13.35 13.56 -13.62
CA GLN A 80 12.04 13.65 -14.26
C GLN A 80 11.47 12.26 -14.60
N ALA A 81 12.30 11.35 -15.11
CA ALA A 81 11.90 9.98 -15.43
C ALA A 81 11.48 9.20 -14.19
N SER A 82 12.28 9.27 -13.11
CA SER A 82 12.01 8.54 -11.87
C SER A 82 10.79 9.08 -11.10
N ALA A 83 10.67 10.41 -11.01
CA ALA A 83 9.51 11.04 -10.39
C ALA A 83 8.22 10.78 -11.21
N GLY A 84 8.33 10.79 -12.54
CA GLY A 84 7.23 10.46 -13.44
C GLY A 84 6.76 9.01 -13.30
N LEU A 85 7.69 8.05 -13.23
CA LEU A 85 7.37 6.66 -12.94
C LEU A 85 6.63 6.52 -11.60
N ALA A 86 7.13 7.19 -10.55
CA ALA A 86 6.52 7.13 -9.23
C ALA A 86 5.11 7.73 -9.19
N LYS A 87 4.90 8.85 -9.91
CA LYS A 87 3.56 9.43 -10.09
C LYS A 87 2.60 8.42 -10.72
N ASN A 88 3.01 7.84 -11.85
CA ASN A 88 2.16 6.90 -12.58
C ASN A 88 1.90 5.61 -11.79
N LEU A 89 2.87 5.10 -11.02
CA LEU A 89 2.68 3.95 -10.13
C LEU A 89 1.67 4.25 -9.03
N ARG A 90 1.77 5.40 -8.36
CA ARG A 90 0.81 5.81 -7.33
C ARG A 90 -0.60 5.94 -7.90
N GLN A 91 -0.73 6.58 -9.06
CA GLN A 91 -2.01 6.73 -9.74
C GLN A 91 -2.60 5.37 -10.12
N ALA A 92 -1.83 4.52 -10.80
CA ALA A 92 -2.30 3.20 -11.24
C ALA A 92 -2.69 2.30 -10.05
N MET A 93 -1.92 2.33 -8.94
CA MET A 93 -2.26 1.58 -7.74
C MET A 93 -3.51 2.12 -7.06
N PHE A 94 -3.65 3.45 -6.97
CA PHE A 94 -4.83 4.06 -6.36
C PHE A 94 -6.10 3.74 -7.17
N GLU A 95 -6.05 3.92 -8.49
CA GLU A 95 -7.14 3.55 -9.40
C GLU A 95 -7.49 2.06 -9.27
N LYS A 96 -6.48 1.19 -9.19
CA LYS A 96 -6.68 -0.26 -9.03
C LYS A 96 -7.36 -0.61 -7.70
N VAL A 97 -6.95 0.01 -6.59
CA VAL A 97 -7.58 -0.19 -5.28
C VAL A 97 -9.05 0.24 -5.27
N GLN A 98 -9.43 1.29 -6.03
CA GLN A 98 -10.84 1.69 -6.16
C GLN A 98 -11.69 0.63 -6.89
N THR A 99 -11.09 -0.25 -7.68
CA THR A 99 -11.82 -1.35 -8.35
C THR A 99 -11.94 -2.61 -7.50
N PHE A 100 -11.32 -2.67 -6.33
CA PHE A 100 -11.30 -3.84 -5.47
C PHE A 100 -12.68 -4.11 -4.84
N SER A 101 -13.03 -5.38 -4.76
CA SER A 101 -14.13 -5.88 -3.95
C SER A 101 -13.73 -5.94 -2.45
N PHE A 102 -14.68 -6.18 -1.58
CA PHE A 102 -14.41 -6.37 -0.15
C PHE A 102 -13.46 -7.56 0.10
N SER A 103 -13.62 -8.67 -0.62
CA SER A 103 -12.74 -9.84 -0.56
C SER A 103 -11.28 -9.50 -0.93
N ASN A 104 -11.07 -8.65 -1.95
CA ASN A 104 -9.72 -8.17 -2.27
C ASN A 104 -9.16 -7.27 -1.15
N LEU A 105 -10.00 -6.40 -0.56
CA LEU A 105 -9.58 -5.52 0.55
C LEU A 105 -9.25 -6.31 1.81
N ASP A 106 -9.96 -7.40 2.09
CA ASP A 106 -9.67 -8.30 3.23
C ASP A 106 -8.30 -8.97 3.10
N LYS A 107 -7.82 -9.19 1.86
CA LYS A 107 -6.48 -9.72 1.56
C LYS A 107 -5.36 -8.73 1.87
N PHE A 108 -5.62 -7.43 1.74
CA PHE A 108 -4.66 -6.37 1.97
C PHE A 108 -5.05 -5.53 3.20
N SER A 109 -4.18 -5.44 4.21
CA SER A 109 -4.42 -4.48 5.29
C SER A 109 -4.26 -3.04 4.80
N THR A 110 -5.04 -2.11 5.35
CA THR A 110 -4.96 -0.67 5.01
C THR A 110 -3.55 -0.12 5.21
N SER A 111 -2.87 -0.50 6.29
CA SER A 111 -1.48 -0.10 6.57
C SER A 111 -0.51 -0.60 5.50
N SER A 112 -0.72 -1.83 5.01
CA SER A 112 0.09 -2.41 3.92
C SER A 112 -0.11 -1.63 2.61
N LEU A 113 -1.35 -1.28 2.24
CA LEU A 113 -1.63 -0.47 1.05
C LEU A 113 -0.99 0.93 1.13
N ILE A 114 -1.07 1.58 2.30
CA ILE A 114 -0.42 2.88 2.51
C ILE A 114 1.10 2.76 2.33
N THR A 115 1.73 1.74 2.92
CA THR A 115 3.18 1.50 2.79
C THR A 115 3.58 1.27 1.32
N ARG A 116 2.77 0.52 0.56
CA ARG A 116 2.99 0.28 -0.87
C ARG A 116 2.89 1.56 -1.70
N LEU A 117 1.90 2.41 -1.43
CA LEU A 117 1.70 3.70 -2.11
C LEU A 117 2.77 4.75 -1.77
N THR A 118 3.41 4.65 -0.62
CA THR A 118 4.39 5.63 -0.12
C THR A 118 5.82 5.09 -0.22
N THR A 119 6.22 4.25 0.72
CA THR A 119 7.60 3.79 0.89
C THR A 119 8.06 2.91 -0.28
N ASP A 120 7.23 1.92 -0.69
CA ASP A 120 7.61 0.99 -1.75
C ASP A 120 7.76 1.70 -3.10
N VAL A 121 6.83 2.62 -3.43
CA VAL A 121 6.97 3.43 -4.65
C VAL A 121 8.22 4.30 -4.60
N THR A 122 8.57 4.87 -3.45
CA THR A 122 9.80 5.67 -3.28
C THR A 122 11.07 4.82 -3.46
N ASN A 123 11.07 3.58 -2.94
CA ASN A 123 12.17 2.65 -3.14
C ASN A 123 12.35 2.30 -4.63
N VAL A 124 11.26 2.02 -5.33
CA VAL A 124 11.29 1.74 -6.78
C VAL A 124 11.72 2.98 -7.57
N GLN A 125 11.27 4.17 -7.20
CA GLN A 125 11.70 5.45 -7.79
C GLN A 125 13.21 5.63 -7.70
N ASN A 126 13.78 5.44 -6.51
CA ASN A 126 15.21 5.58 -6.27
C ASN A 126 16.02 4.53 -7.04
N ALA A 127 15.57 3.27 -7.03
CA ALA A 127 16.20 2.21 -7.80
C ALA A 127 16.17 2.50 -9.30
N TYR A 128 15.06 2.99 -9.82
CA TYR A 128 14.92 3.34 -11.23
C TYR A 128 15.89 4.47 -11.63
N MET A 129 15.98 5.52 -10.82
CA MET A 129 16.95 6.61 -11.04
C MET A 129 18.39 6.08 -11.05
N MET A 130 18.73 5.18 -10.11
CA MET A 130 20.07 4.58 -10.06
C MET A 130 20.35 3.68 -11.25
N ILE A 131 19.36 2.89 -11.69
CA ILE A 131 19.50 2.06 -12.89
C ILE A 131 19.78 2.94 -14.12
N LEU A 132 19.02 4.00 -14.33
CA LEU A 132 19.18 4.88 -15.48
C LEU A 132 20.55 5.59 -15.50
N ARG A 133 21.09 5.97 -14.35
CA ARG A 133 22.34 6.74 -14.26
C ARG A 133 23.54 5.87 -13.93
N MET A 134 23.51 5.18 -12.79
CA MET A 134 24.69 4.50 -12.25
C MET A 134 24.97 3.16 -12.92
N CYS A 135 23.91 2.37 -13.25
CA CYS A 135 24.08 1.14 -14.04
C CYS A 135 24.53 1.41 -15.48
N THR A 136 24.38 2.65 -15.97
CA THR A 136 24.94 3.07 -17.26
C THR A 136 26.37 3.59 -17.09
N ARG A 137 26.62 4.45 -16.07
CA ARG A 137 27.92 5.08 -15.84
C ARG A 137 29.01 4.06 -15.53
N ALA A 138 28.80 3.19 -14.54
CA ALA A 138 29.85 2.32 -14.04
C ALA A 138 30.37 1.30 -15.10
N PRO A 139 29.51 0.54 -15.83
CA PRO A 139 29.99 -0.32 -16.91
C PRO A 139 30.62 0.47 -18.05
N ALA A 140 30.06 1.62 -18.42
CA ALA A 140 30.61 2.47 -19.50
C ALA A 140 32.00 2.96 -19.15
N THR A 141 32.20 3.52 -17.95
CA THR A 141 33.52 3.97 -17.47
C THR A 141 34.53 2.80 -17.48
N MET A 142 34.13 1.66 -16.96
CA MET A 142 35.01 0.48 -16.92
C MET A 142 35.40 -0.01 -18.32
N LEU A 143 34.44 -0.10 -19.25
CA LEU A 143 34.67 -0.56 -20.63
C LEU A 143 35.54 0.45 -21.41
N ILE A 144 35.18 1.74 -21.37
CA ILE A 144 35.90 2.77 -22.12
C ILE A 144 37.33 2.93 -21.57
N ALA A 145 37.51 3.01 -20.26
CA ALA A 145 38.80 3.08 -19.63
C ALA A 145 39.68 1.84 -19.94
N MET A 146 39.08 0.64 -19.96
CA MET A 146 39.77 -0.59 -20.34
C MET A 146 40.21 -0.58 -21.79
N VAL A 147 39.34 -0.22 -22.73
CA VAL A 147 39.66 -0.09 -24.17
C VAL A 147 40.79 0.91 -24.40
N LEU A 148 40.71 2.11 -23.79
CA LEU A 148 41.73 3.13 -23.89
C LEU A 148 43.06 2.68 -23.28
N SER A 149 43.03 1.95 -22.17
CA SER A 149 44.24 1.39 -21.55
C SER A 149 44.94 0.37 -22.45
N PHE A 150 44.16 -0.52 -23.09
CA PHE A 150 44.70 -1.49 -24.06
C PHE A 150 45.28 -0.81 -25.31
N ALA A 151 44.70 0.32 -25.73
CA ALA A 151 45.22 1.12 -26.85
C ALA A 151 46.57 1.78 -26.51
N ILE A 152 46.81 2.13 -25.25
CA ILE A 152 48.10 2.71 -24.79
C ILE A 152 49.16 1.59 -24.64
N ASN A 153 48.90 0.62 -23.80
CA ASN A 153 49.82 -0.49 -23.57
C ASN A 153 49.10 -1.75 -23.09
N GLY A 154 48.96 -2.78 -23.96
CA GLY A 154 48.22 -4.00 -23.68
C GLY A 154 48.82 -4.84 -22.54
N ARG A 155 50.16 -4.79 -22.32
CA ARG A 155 50.77 -5.55 -21.23
C ARG A 155 50.44 -4.93 -19.86
N LEU A 156 50.46 -3.61 -19.73
CA LEU A 156 50.07 -2.92 -18.50
C LEU A 156 48.56 -2.98 -18.27
N ALA A 157 47.75 -2.88 -19.32
CA ALA A 157 46.32 -3.02 -19.23
C ALA A 157 45.88 -4.43 -18.77
N SER A 158 46.63 -5.48 -19.07
CA SER A 158 46.36 -6.84 -18.57
C SER A 158 46.43 -6.94 -17.03
N VAL A 159 47.23 -6.08 -16.38
CA VAL A 159 47.29 -6.01 -14.90
C VAL A 159 45.92 -5.65 -14.31
N TYR A 160 45.26 -4.57 -14.87
CA TYR A 160 43.94 -4.22 -14.33
C TYR A 160 42.86 -5.22 -14.73
N LEU A 161 42.98 -5.83 -15.91
CA LEU A 161 42.02 -6.87 -16.29
C LEU A 161 42.07 -8.02 -15.29
N GLY A 162 43.28 -8.46 -14.90
CA GLY A 162 43.48 -9.44 -13.83
C GLY A 162 42.91 -8.95 -12.49
N ALA A 163 43.22 -7.70 -12.11
CA ALA A 163 42.71 -7.10 -10.87
C ALA A 163 41.17 -7.01 -10.85
N VAL A 164 40.52 -6.60 -11.95
CA VAL A 164 39.06 -6.53 -12.10
C VAL A 164 38.41 -7.90 -11.96
N VAL A 165 38.98 -8.93 -12.61
CA VAL A 165 38.44 -10.29 -12.53
C VAL A 165 38.56 -10.84 -11.11
N VAL A 166 39.74 -10.72 -10.49
CA VAL A 166 39.99 -11.22 -9.13
C VAL A 166 39.11 -10.46 -8.12
N LEU A 167 39.15 -9.11 -8.16
CA LEU A 167 38.35 -8.27 -7.26
C LEU A 167 36.85 -8.48 -7.48
N GLY A 168 36.40 -8.54 -8.73
CA GLY A 168 35.02 -8.77 -9.08
C GLY A 168 34.49 -10.11 -8.53
N LEU A 169 35.29 -11.18 -8.64
CA LEU A 169 34.94 -12.47 -8.08
C LEU A 169 34.87 -12.43 -6.54
N LEU A 170 35.85 -11.78 -5.90
CA LEU A 170 35.87 -11.64 -4.44
C LEU A 170 34.70 -10.80 -3.92
N LEU A 171 34.39 -9.68 -4.58
CA LEU A 171 33.23 -8.86 -4.24
C LEU A 171 31.91 -9.61 -4.43
N PHE A 172 31.79 -10.38 -5.51
CA PHE A 172 30.61 -11.23 -5.74
C PHE A 172 30.44 -12.27 -4.62
N LEU A 173 31.50 -12.93 -4.19
CA LEU A 173 31.48 -13.90 -3.08
C LEU A 173 31.10 -13.23 -1.75
N ILE A 174 31.71 -12.09 -1.43
CA ILE A 174 31.40 -11.30 -0.23
C ILE A 174 29.93 -10.93 -0.24
N MET A 175 29.44 -10.38 -1.37
CA MET A 175 28.08 -9.89 -1.49
C MET A 175 27.05 -11.04 -1.40
N SER A 176 27.29 -12.14 -2.10
CA SER A 176 26.41 -13.32 -2.07
C SER A 176 26.27 -13.88 -0.65
N LYS A 177 27.37 -13.88 0.11
CA LYS A 177 27.36 -14.33 1.51
C LYS A 177 26.69 -13.32 2.43
N ALA A 178 26.94 -12.01 2.27
CA ALA A 178 26.33 -10.96 3.05
C ALA A 178 24.80 -10.89 2.84
N MET A 179 24.32 -11.03 1.59
CA MET A 179 22.89 -11.03 1.25
C MET A 179 22.10 -12.12 1.96
N ARG A 180 22.70 -13.28 2.24
CA ARG A 180 22.06 -14.34 3.01
C ARG A 180 21.78 -13.88 4.45
N TYR A 181 22.77 -13.24 5.10
CA TYR A 181 22.59 -12.69 6.45
C TYR A 181 21.61 -11.51 6.47
N PHE A 182 21.64 -10.63 5.48
CA PHE A 182 20.66 -9.53 5.39
C PHE A 182 19.23 -10.04 5.28
N LYS A 183 18.99 -11.10 4.51
CA LYS A 183 17.65 -11.72 4.45
C LYS A 183 17.18 -12.20 5.82
N GLU A 184 18.04 -12.80 6.62
CA GLU A 184 17.73 -13.20 8.00
C GLU A 184 17.49 -11.97 8.89
N VAL A 185 18.27 -10.90 8.73
CA VAL A 185 18.08 -9.63 9.45
C VAL A 185 16.70 -9.03 9.15
N PHE A 186 16.28 -8.96 7.89
CA PHE A 186 14.96 -8.43 7.54
C PHE A 186 13.82 -9.22 8.15
N GLN A 187 13.91 -10.56 8.18
CA GLN A 187 12.92 -11.38 8.87
C GLN A 187 12.84 -11.07 10.37
N LYS A 188 14.00 -10.85 11.01
CA LYS A 188 14.03 -10.47 12.44
C LYS A 188 13.52 -9.04 12.69
N TYR A 189 13.68 -8.13 11.74
CA TYR A 189 13.05 -6.81 11.79
C TYR A 189 11.52 -6.90 11.72
N ASP A 190 10.99 -7.77 10.86
CA ASP A 190 9.54 -7.99 10.77
C ASP A 190 8.99 -8.55 12.09
N ASP A 191 9.67 -9.54 12.70
CA ASP A 191 9.34 -10.08 14.03
C ASP A 191 9.35 -8.99 15.12
N LEU A 192 10.37 -8.12 15.13
CA LEU A 192 10.46 -7.00 16.04
C LEU A 192 9.33 -6.00 15.85
N ASN A 193 9.07 -5.60 14.62
CA ASN A 193 8.02 -4.63 14.29
C ASN A 193 6.64 -5.15 14.71
N ALA A 194 6.34 -6.42 14.46
CA ALA A 194 5.10 -7.06 14.92
C ALA A 194 4.98 -7.01 16.45
N SER A 195 6.06 -7.34 17.17
CA SER A 195 6.08 -7.28 18.63
C SER A 195 5.91 -5.86 19.19
N VAL A 196 6.53 -4.86 18.55
CA VAL A 196 6.38 -3.44 18.93
C VAL A 196 4.96 -2.97 18.67
N GLN A 197 4.39 -3.30 17.52
CA GLN A 197 3.01 -2.93 17.17
C GLN A 197 2.01 -3.55 18.15
N GLU A 198 2.18 -4.83 18.51
CA GLU A 198 1.36 -5.52 19.50
C GLU A 198 1.45 -4.79 20.86
N ASN A 199 2.68 -4.51 21.33
CA ASN A 199 2.91 -3.84 22.61
C ASN A 199 2.31 -2.43 22.66
N ILE A 200 2.55 -1.60 21.63
CA ILE A 200 2.01 -0.23 21.57
C ILE A 200 0.49 -0.24 21.50
N SER A 201 -0.09 -1.14 20.72
CA SER A 201 -1.56 -1.30 20.63
C SER A 201 -2.15 -1.74 21.97
N GLY A 202 -1.46 -2.64 22.66
CA GLY A 202 -1.84 -3.16 23.99
C GLY A 202 -1.25 -2.42 25.18
N ILE A 203 -0.67 -1.21 25.00
CA ILE A 203 0.12 -0.54 26.07
C ILE A 203 -0.68 -0.32 27.37
N ARG A 204 -1.99 -0.08 27.25
CA ARG A 204 -2.87 0.06 28.42
C ARG A 204 -2.97 -1.24 29.22
N VAL A 205 -2.98 -2.39 28.54
CA VAL A 205 -2.99 -3.71 29.16
C VAL A 205 -1.64 -3.95 29.84
N VAL A 206 -0.52 -3.69 29.17
CA VAL A 206 0.83 -3.80 29.76
C VAL A 206 0.92 -2.99 31.04
N LYS A 207 0.40 -1.74 31.04
CA LYS A 207 0.36 -0.86 32.22
C LYS A 207 -0.57 -1.38 33.29
N ALA A 208 -1.76 -1.82 32.95
CA ALA A 208 -2.75 -2.32 33.90
C ALA A 208 -2.27 -3.58 34.65
N TYR A 209 -1.50 -4.43 34.00
CA TYR A 209 -0.96 -5.67 34.55
C TYR A 209 0.49 -5.56 35.05
N VAL A 210 1.09 -4.35 35.04
CA VAL A 210 2.46 -4.06 35.49
C VAL A 210 3.48 -5.01 34.82
N ARG A 211 3.36 -5.18 33.47
CA ARG A 211 4.18 -6.11 32.68
C ARG A 211 5.31 -5.44 31.92
N GLU A 212 5.63 -4.18 32.20
CA GLU A 212 6.71 -3.44 31.54
C GLU A 212 8.07 -4.16 31.59
N PRO A 213 8.50 -4.75 32.71
CA PRO A 213 9.79 -5.44 32.74
C PRO A 213 9.83 -6.66 31.82
N PHE A 214 8.72 -7.38 31.70
CA PHE A 214 8.60 -8.53 30.82
C PHE A 214 8.70 -8.10 29.34
N GLU A 215 7.91 -7.10 28.95
CA GLU A 215 7.91 -6.58 27.57
C GLU A 215 9.25 -5.95 27.20
N THR A 216 9.89 -5.21 28.13
CA THR A 216 11.24 -4.68 27.92
C THR A 216 12.27 -5.78 27.70
N SER A 217 12.17 -6.89 28.47
CA SER A 217 13.06 -8.05 28.27
C SER A 217 12.81 -8.74 26.94
N LYS A 218 11.54 -8.91 26.54
CA LYS A 218 11.13 -9.47 25.22
C LYS A 218 11.70 -8.63 24.09
N PHE A 219 11.53 -7.31 24.15
CA PHE A 219 12.08 -6.36 23.18
C PHE A 219 13.61 -6.42 23.11
N HIS A 220 14.28 -6.43 24.27
CA HIS A 220 15.74 -6.50 24.34
C HIS A 220 16.30 -7.76 23.68
N LYS A 221 15.66 -8.93 23.91
CA LYS A 221 16.04 -10.18 23.23
C LYS A 221 15.88 -10.11 21.71
N ALA A 222 14.77 -9.53 21.25
CA ALA A 222 14.53 -9.36 19.82
C ALA A 222 15.55 -8.40 19.19
N ALA A 223 15.83 -7.27 19.83
CA ALA A 223 16.85 -6.32 19.40
C ALA A 223 18.26 -6.93 19.40
N GLN A 224 18.61 -7.74 20.42
CA GLN A 224 19.88 -8.45 20.46
C GLN A 224 20.03 -9.46 19.31
N ASN A 225 18.98 -10.19 18.97
CA ASN A 225 18.98 -11.11 17.83
C ASN A 225 19.25 -10.39 16.50
N ILE A 226 18.66 -9.20 16.31
CA ILE A 226 18.91 -8.36 15.14
C ILE A 226 20.37 -7.90 15.13
N TYR A 227 20.87 -7.41 16.28
CA TYR A 227 22.27 -6.98 16.43
C TYR A 227 23.25 -8.08 16.05
N ASP A 228 23.06 -9.29 16.55
CA ASP A 228 23.99 -10.41 16.29
C ASP A 228 24.01 -10.81 14.81
N ARG A 229 22.86 -10.81 14.15
CA ARG A 229 22.75 -11.08 12.70
C ARG A 229 23.29 -9.95 11.84
N PHE A 230 22.98 -8.71 12.19
CA PHE A 230 23.51 -7.53 11.53
C PHE A 230 25.04 -7.47 11.65
N LEU A 231 25.58 -7.69 12.85
CA LEU A 231 27.01 -7.75 13.11
C LEU A 231 27.68 -8.83 12.25
N SER A 232 27.03 -9.99 12.06
CA SER A 232 27.54 -11.06 11.21
C SER A 232 27.60 -10.66 9.73
N ALA A 233 26.60 -9.91 9.24
CA ALA A 233 26.60 -9.34 7.90
C ALA A 233 27.71 -8.28 7.74
N GLU A 234 27.80 -7.34 8.70
CA GLU A 234 28.79 -6.26 8.69
C GLU A 234 30.25 -6.76 8.77
N LYS A 235 30.51 -7.81 9.56
CA LYS A 235 31.83 -8.47 9.59
C LYS A 235 32.28 -8.98 8.22
N ILE A 236 31.34 -9.40 7.38
CA ILE A 236 31.65 -9.85 6.01
C ILE A 236 31.85 -8.66 5.11
N LEU A 237 30.97 -7.65 5.20
CA LEU A 237 31.06 -6.43 4.41
C LEU A 237 32.30 -5.58 4.75
N SER A 238 32.77 -5.63 6.00
CA SER A 238 33.96 -4.89 6.42
C SER A 238 35.24 -5.25 5.65
N TRP A 239 35.29 -6.43 5.02
CA TRP A 239 36.37 -6.82 4.12
C TRP A 239 36.36 -6.10 2.78
N ASN A 240 35.23 -5.51 2.38
CA ASN A 240 35.07 -4.89 1.07
C ASN A 240 36.08 -3.75 0.85
N MET A 241 36.11 -2.76 1.75
CA MET A 241 36.99 -1.58 1.62
C MET A 241 38.50 -1.94 1.71
N PRO A 242 38.96 -2.73 2.71
CA PRO A 242 40.37 -3.13 2.78
C PRO A 242 40.83 -3.91 1.54
N LEU A 243 40.01 -4.85 1.06
CA LEU A 243 40.34 -5.67 -0.11
C LEU A 243 40.45 -4.81 -1.37
N MET A 244 39.52 -3.87 -1.53
CA MET A 244 39.54 -2.93 -2.63
C MET A 244 40.77 -2.02 -2.57
N ASN A 245 41.07 -1.40 -1.42
CA ASN A 245 42.23 -0.55 -1.26
C ASN A 245 43.52 -1.32 -1.50
N PHE A 246 43.62 -2.55 -1.00
CA PHE A 246 44.76 -3.42 -1.28
C PHE A 246 44.95 -3.65 -2.79
N THR A 247 43.86 -3.98 -3.50
CA THR A 247 43.89 -4.23 -4.95
C THR A 247 44.28 -2.96 -5.72
N VAL A 248 43.75 -1.79 -5.33
CA VAL A 248 44.09 -0.51 -5.91
C VAL A 248 45.57 -0.22 -5.76
N TYR A 249 46.08 -0.26 -4.52
CA TYR A 249 47.51 0.06 -4.26
C TYR A 249 48.45 -0.98 -4.86
N ALA A 250 48.09 -2.27 -4.82
CA ALA A 250 48.89 -3.32 -5.47
C ALA A 250 48.94 -3.08 -7.00
N SER A 251 47.82 -2.73 -7.62
CA SER A 251 47.80 -2.39 -9.06
C SER A 251 48.61 -1.16 -9.38
N ILE A 252 48.51 -0.09 -8.59
CA ILE A 252 49.30 1.12 -8.76
C ILE A 252 50.81 0.84 -8.66
N LEU A 253 51.24 0.06 -7.65
CA LEU A 253 52.65 -0.32 -7.47
C LEU A 253 53.16 -1.15 -8.65
N LEU A 254 52.40 -2.16 -9.09
CA LEU A 254 52.76 -3.00 -10.23
C LEU A 254 52.86 -2.18 -11.53
N ILE A 255 51.87 -1.34 -11.79
CA ILE A 255 51.84 -0.50 -12.99
C ILE A 255 52.98 0.53 -12.97
N SER A 256 53.25 1.15 -11.81
CA SER A 256 54.35 2.12 -11.67
C SER A 256 55.70 1.43 -11.86
N TRP A 257 55.92 0.26 -11.26
CA TRP A 257 57.16 -0.50 -11.40
C TRP A 257 57.38 -0.98 -12.82
N LEU A 258 56.40 -1.66 -13.42
CA LEU A 258 56.51 -2.12 -14.81
C LEU A 258 56.58 -0.96 -15.80
N GLY A 259 55.75 0.07 -15.58
CA GLY A 259 55.71 1.29 -16.41
C GLY A 259 57.02 2.05 -16.41
N ALA A 260 57.69 2.19 -15.25
CA ALA A 260 59.03 2.78 -15.17
C ALA A 260 60.04 2.01 -16.02
N ASN A 261 60.03 0.68 -16.01
CA ASN A 261 60.86 -0.12 -16.87
C ASN A 261 60.61 0.10 -18.37
N PHE A 262 59.31 0.23 -18.77
CA PHE A 262 58.94 0.54 -20.16
C PHE A 262 59.32 1.98 -20.58
N ILE A 263 59.30 2.95 -19.65
CA ILE A 263 59.77 4.31 -19.91
C ILE A 263 61.28 4.33 -20.14
N VAL A 264 62.04 3.66 -19.28
CA VAL A 264 63.52 3.53 -19.44
C VAL A 264 63.88 2.82 -20.75
N ALA A 265 63.06 1.85 -21.15
CA ALA A 265 63.22 1.15 -22.44
C ALA A 265 62.73 1.96 -23.67
N GLY A 266 62.20 3.19 -23.46
CA GLY A 266 61.69 4.06 -24.52
C GLY A 266 60.41 3.63 -25.19
N SER A 267 59.69 2.68 -24.62
CA SER A 267 58.43 2.09 -25.18
C SER A 267 57.15 2.65 -24.54
N LEU A 268 57.26 3.56 -23.57
CA LEU A 268 56.15 4.25 -22.91
C LEU A 268 56.59 5.65 -22.55
N THR A 269 55.66 6.62 -22.60
CA THR A 269 55.91 8.00 -22.14
C THR A 269 55.47 8.20 -20.69
N THR A 270 55.96 9.29 -20.05
CA THR A 270 55.55 9.65 -18.69
C THR A 270 54.06 10.02 -18.63
N GLY A 271 53.57 10.73 -19.65
CA GLY A 271 52.14 11.08 -19.73
C GLY A 271 51.23 9.86 -19.91
N GLU A 272 51.65 8.89 -20.71
CA GLU A 272 50.94 7.61 -20.87
C GLU A 272 50.87 6.80 -19.58
N LEU A 273 51.97 6.78 -18.78
CA LEU A 273 51.95 6.10 -17.46
C LEU A 273 50.95 6.78 -16.51
N MET A 274 50.97 8.13 -16.42
CA MET A 274 50.02 8.87 -15.59
C MET A 274 48.57 8.63 -16.00
N ASN A 275 48.33 8.53 -17.30
CA ASN A 275 47.00 8.20 -17.84
C ASN A 275 46.56 6.79 -17.46
N LEU A 276 47.44 5.79 -17.58
CA LEU A 276 47.17 4.42 -17.15
C LEU A 276 46.84 4.34 -15.65
N LEU A 277 47.52 5.08 -14.78
CA LEU A 277 47.23 5.14 -13.36
C LEU A 277 45.83 5.74 -13.09
N THR A 278 45.46 6.80 -13.84
CA THR A 278 44.14 7.41 -13.74
C THR A 278 43.01 6.43 -14.16
N TYR A 279 43.22 5.71 -15.26
CA TYR A 279 42.24 4.69 -15.70
C TYR A 279 42.14 3.51 -14.74
N CYS A 280 43.27 3.09 -14.14
CA CYS A 280 43.26 2.05 -13.10
C CYS A 280 42.32 2.43 -11.95
N MET A 281 42.45 3.65 -11.43
CA MET A 281 41.59 4.18 -10.37
C MET A 281 40.13 4.21 -10.82
N SER A 282 39.84 4.73 -12.02
CA SER A 282 38.48 4.84 -12.56
C SER A 282 37.80 3.47 -12.72
N ILE A 283 38.53 2.46 -13.20
CA ILE A 283 38.04 1.09 -13.38
C ILE A 283 37.68 0.46 -12.03
N LEU A 284 38.58 0.54 -11.05
CA LEU A 284 38.38 -0.08 -9.75
C LEU A 284 37.28 0.61 -8.94
N MET A 285 37.17 1.95 -9.02
CA MET A 285 36.06 2.72 -8.43
C MET A 285 34.72 2.38 -9.07
N SER A 286 34.68 2.16 -10.40
CA SER A 286 33.47 1.74 -11.10
C SER A 286 33.01 0.35 -10.67
N LEU A 287 33.94 -0.56 -10.39
CA LEU A 287 33.61 -1.90 -9.89
C LEU A 287 32.99 -1.83 -8.49
N MET A 288 33.51 -0.96 -7.61
CA MET A 288 32.92 -0.72 -6.29
C MET A 288 31.49 -0.16 -6.41
N MET A 289 31.29 0.80 -7.30
CA MET A 289 29.99 1.39 -7.56
C MET A 289 28.97 0.33 -8.01
N LEU A 290 29.37 -0.58 -8.90
CA LEU A 290 28.52 -1.70 -9.34
C LEU A 290 28.10 -2.61 -8.18
N SER A 291 29.01 -2.90 -7.25
CA SER A 291 28.70 -3.71 -6.06
C SER A 291 27.63 -3.04 -5.19
N MET A 292 27.75 -1.73 -4.97
CA MET A 292 26.76 -0.97 -4.18
C MET A 292 25.37 -0.90 -4.86
N ILE A 293 25.35 -0.71 -6.17
CA ILE A 293 24.11 -0.70 -6.96
C ILE A 293 23.39 -2.03 -6.87
N PHE A 294 24.12 -3.14 -6.96
CA PHE A 294 23.53 -4.48 -6.86
C PHE A 294 22.76 -4.69 -5.56
N VAL A 295 23.30 -4.25 -4.43
CA VAL A 295 22.60 -4.31 -3.13
C VAL A 295 21.29 -3.51 -3.17
N MET A 296 21.37 -2.28 -3.64
CA MET A 296 20.24 -1.36 -3.61
C MET A 296 19.09 -1.80 -4.55
N VAL A 297 19.44 -2.29 -5.74
CA VAL A 297 18.45 -2.86 -6.68
C VAL A 297 17.82 -4.12 -6.08
N SER A 298 18.62 -4.99 -5.43
CA SER A 298 18.10 -6.20 -4.78
C SER A 298 17.11 -5.87 -3.67
N MET A 299 17.38 -4.86 -2.84
CA MET A 299 16.45 -4.39 -1.80
C MET A 299 15.14 -3.84 -2.39
N SER A 300 15.23 -3.12 -3.51
CA SER A 300 14.07 -2.55 -4.17
C SER A 300 13.20 -3.58 -4.90
N THR A 301 13.73 -4.78 -5.15
CA THR A 301 12.97 -5.87 -5.80
C THR A 301 11.77 -6.31 -4.96
N ALA A 302 11.92 -6.38 -3.63
CA ALA A 302 10.82 -6.71 -2.72
C ALA A 302 9.70 -5.66 -2.77
N SER A 303 10.06 -4.38 -2.78
CA SER A 303 9.09 -3.28 -2.94
C SER A 303 8.37 -3.34 -4.29
N ALA A 304 9.10 -3.62 -5.38
CA ALA A 304 8.51 -3.79 -6.71
C ALA A 304 7.55 -4.99 -6.76
N GLN A 305 7.85 -6.08 -6.09
CA GLN A 305 6.98 -7.25 -6.00
C GLN A 305 5.67 -6.91 -5.31
N ARG A 306 5.71 -6.24 -4.15
CA ARG A 306 4.51 -5.82 -3.41
C ARG A 306 3.62 -4.85 -4.21
N ILE A 307 4.23 -3.96 -5.01
CA ILE A 307 3.48 -3.08 -5.93
C ILE A 307 2.78 -3.92 -7.00
N CYS A 308 3.49 -4.88 -7.61
CA CYS A 308 2.91 -5.76 -8.63
C CYS A 308 1.76 -6.61 -8.09
N GLU A 309 1.83 -7.09 -6.85
CA GLU A 309 0.73 -7.81 -6.20
C GLU A 309 -0.58 -6.99 -6.21
N VAL A 310 -0.50 -5.67 -5.99
CA VAL A 310 -1.68 -4.80 -6.05
C VAL A 310 -2.12 -4.55 -7.49
N LEU A 311 -1.18 -4.29 -8.40
CA LEU A 311 -1.51 -3.98 -9.81
C LEU A 311 -2.05 -5.19 -10.58
N ASP A 312 -1.57 -6.38 -10.25
CA ASP A 312 -1.93 -7.64 -10.92
C ASP A 312 -3.17 -8.31 -10.28
N GLU A 313 -3.59 -7.87 -9.06
CA GLU A 313 -4.79 -8.37 -8.39
C GLU A 313 -6.04 -8.09 -9.25
N GLN A 314 -6.92 -9.08 -9.37
CA GLN A 314 -8.16 -8.92 -10.12
C GLN A 314 -9.35 -8.77 -9.16
N PRO A 315 -10.29 -7.85 -9.43
CA PRO A 315 -11.53 -7.76 -8.66
C PRO A 315 -12.31 -9.08 -8.77
N ASP A 316 -12.76 -9.60 -7.64
CA ASP A 316 -13.59 -10.82 -7.62
C ASP A 316 -15.03 -10.53 -8.07
N LEU A 317 -15.49 -9.30 -7.84
CA LEU A 317 -16.82 -8.86 -8.23
C LEU A 317 -16.73 -7.97 -9.47
N THR A 318 -17.40 -8.39 -10.51
CA THR A 318 -17.50 -7.63 -11.79
C THR A 318 -18.93 -7.60 -12.26
N ASN A 319 -19.28 -6.62 -13.08
CA ASN A 319 -20.56 -6.59 -13.76
C ASN A 319 -20.65 -7.75 -14.77
N PRO A 320 -21.84 -8.34 -14.96
CA PRO A 320 -22.07 -9.30 -16.04
C PRO A 320 -21.97 -8.62 -17.41
N GLU A 321 -21.88 -9.41 -18.49
CA GLU A 321 -21.82 -8.89 -19.87
C GLU A 321 -23.06 -8.05 -20.25
N HIS A 322 -24.21 -8.41 -19.69
CA HIS A 322 -25.49 -7.72 -19.92
C HIS A 322 -26.14 -7.36 -18.56
N PRO A 323 -25.67 -6.29 -17.90
CA PRO A 323 -26.17 -5.91 -16.60
C PRO A 323 -27.59 -5.36 -16.66
N VAL A 324 -28.39 -5.64 -15.65
CA VAL A 324 -29.74 -5.10 -15.46
C VAL A 324 -29.64 -3.82 -14.63
N PHE A 325 -30.32 -2.75 -15.07
CA PHE A 325 -30.29 -1.43 -14.44
C PHE A 325 -31.60 -1.05 -13.72
N ASP A 326 -32.56 -1.96 -13.64
CA ASP A 326 -33.83 -1.70 -12.97
C ASP A 326 -34.12 -2.77 -11.92
N ILE A 327 -34.38 -2.35 -10.70
CA ILE A 327 -34.82 -3.18 -9.59
C ILE A 327 -36.29 -2.90 -9.35
N PRO A 328 -37.21 -3.87 -9.60
CA PRO A 328 -38.63 -3.61 -9.56
C PRO A 328 -39.14 -3.19 -8.17
N ASP A 329 -38.74 -3.91 -7.14
CA ASP A 329 -39.18 -3.72 -5.75
C ASP A 329 -38.10 -4.10 -4.73
N GLY A 330 -38.40 -3.94 -3.45
CA GLY A 330 -37.49 -4.24 -2.35
C GLY A 330 -37.61 -5.67 -1.80
N SER A 331 -38.20 -6.61 -2.54
CA SER A 331 -38.24 -8.00 -2.08
C SER A 331 -36.88 -8.66 -2.07
N VAL A 332 -36.61 -9.51 -1.08
CA VAL A 332 -35.32 -10.22 -0.93
C VAL A 332 -35.58 -11.69 -0.69
N GLU A 333 -34.90 -12.54 -1.46
CA GLU A 333 -35.05 -14.00 -1.31
C GLU A 333 -33.66 -14.66 -1.33
N PHE A 334 -33.39 -15.50 -0.35
CA PHE A 334 -32.22 -16.40 -0.31
C PHE A 334 -32.70 -17.80 -0.65
N ARG A 335 -32.03 -18.50 -1.57
CA ARG A 335 -32.35 -19.85 -2.01
C ARG A 335 -31.15 -20.76 -1.83
N HIS A 336 -31.17 -21.63 -0.84
CA HIS A 336 -30.13 -22.59 -0.50
C HIS A 336 -28.74 -21.97 -0.48
N VAL A 337 -28.57 -20.84 0.26
CA VAL A 337 -27.35 -20.05 0.23
C VAL A 337 -26.33 -20.58 1.21
N ASP A 338 -25.16 -20.93 0.66
CA ASP A 338 -23.93 -21.12 1.43
C ASP A 338 -22.96 -19.95 1.17
N PHE A 339 -22.25 -19.55 2.23
CA PHE A 339 -21.24 -18.50 2.10
C PHE A 339 -20.02 -18.77 2.97
N ALA A 340 -18.82 -18.55 2.39
CA ALA A 340 -17.55 -18.52 3.08
C ALA A 340 -16.70 -17.36 2.56
N TYR A 341 -16.01 -16.64 3.46
CA TYR A 341 -15.10 -15.54 3.09
C TYR A 341 -13.89 -16.02 2.29
N ARG A 342 -13.49 -17.27 2.47
CA ARG A 342 -12.37 -17.89 1.77
C ARG A 342 -12.85 -19.18 1.09
N LYS A 343 -12.46 -19.36 -0.17
CA LYS A 343 -12.84 -20.54 -0.97
C LYS A 343 -12.29 -21.86 -0.42
N ASP A 344 -11.21 -21.79 0.37
CA ASP A 344 -10.53 -22.93 1.01
C ASP A 344 -10.95 -23.14 2.48
N ALA A 345 -12.00 -22.45 2.94
CA ALA A 345 -12.49 -22.61 4.31
C ALA A 345 -13.10 -24.00 4.52
N GLU A 346 -12.72 -24.68 5.59
CA GLU A 346 -13.24 -26.01 5.94
C GLU A 346 -14.74 -26.01 6.24
N LYS A 347 -15.27 -24.91 6.74
CA LYS A 347 -16.69 -24.73 7.06
C LYS A 347 -17.20 -23.40 6.51
N PRO A 348 -18.38 -23.37 5.86
CA PRO A 348 -19.02 -22.14 5.46
C PRO A 348 -19.48 -21.34 6.70
N VAL A 349 -19.53 -20.02 6.54
CA VAL A 349 -20.01 -19.07 7.57
C VAL A 349 -21.54 -19.03 7.60
N LEU A 350 -22.18 -19.16 6.43
CA LEU A 350 -23.62 -19.36 6.28
C LEU A 350 -23.86 -20.71 5.63
N ARG A 351 -24.88 -21.43 6.11
CA ARG A 351 -25.18 -22.79 5.64
C ARG A 351 -26.66 -22.94 5.34
N ASP A 352 -26.96 -23.32 4.10
CA ASP A 352 -28.30 -23.63 3.60
C ASP A 352 -29.36 -22.61 4.05
N ILE A 353 -29.10 -21.33 3.75
CA ILE A 353 -30.01 -20.24 4.11
C ILE A 353 -31.14 -20.17 3.10
N ASP A 354 -32.36 -20.40 3.57
CA ASP A 354 -33.61 -20.18 2.85
C ASP A 354 -34.45 -19.13 3.57
N LEU A 355 -34.66 -17.97 2.93
CA LEU A 355 -35.36 -16.83 3.51
C LEU A 355 -36.12 -16.09 2.40
N LYS A 356 -37.37 -15.77 2.64
CA LYS A 356 -38.18 -14.94 1.74
C LYS A 356 -38.77 -13.76 2.49
N VAL A 357 -38.42 -12.55 2.01
CA VAL A 357 -38.89 -11.26 2.52
C VAL A 357 -39.63 -10.53 1.41
N THR A 358 -40.85 -10.11 1.70
CA THR A 358 -41.65 -9.34 0.75
C THR A 358 -41.22 -7.88 0.73
N SER A 359 -41.57 -7.20 -0.37
CA SER A 359 -41.28 -5.75 -0.45
C SER A 359 -41.97 -4.99 0.68
N VAL A 360 -41.36 -3.91 1.16
CA VAL A 360 -41.85 -2.99 2.21
C VAL A 360 -41.82 -3.57 3.64
N GLU A 361 -41.40 -4.80 3.82
CA GLU A 361 -41.39 -5.48 5.13
C GLU A 361 -40.19 -5.02 5.98
N THR A 362 -40.40 -4.92 7.27
CA THR A 362 -39.31 -4.63 8.24
C THR A 362 -38.91 -5.94 8.92
N ILE A 363 -37.66 -6.35 8.76
CA ILE A 363 -37.08 -7.57 9.32
C ILE A 363 -36.09 -7.21 10.42
N GLY A 364 -36.39 -7.65 11.64
CA GLY A 364 -35.42 -7.67 12.73
C GLY A 364 -34.47 -8.87 12.62
N ILE A 365 -33.19 -8.71 12.90
CA ILE A 365 -32.22 -9.82 12.91
C ILE A 365 -31.54 -9.89 14.27
N ILE A 366 -31.69 -11.02 14.95
CA ILE A 366 -31.12 -11.29 16.27
C ILE A 366 -30.29 -12.58 16.23
N GLY A 367 -29.37 -12.71 17.18
CA GLY A 367 -28.54 -13.90 17.36
C GLY A 367 -27.28 -13.58 18.14
N GLY A 368 -26.59 -14.58 18.64
CA GLY A 368 -25.36 -14.45 19.39
C GLY A 368 -24.22 -13.77 18.60
N THR A 369 -23.17 -13.36 19.30
CA THR A 369 -21.95 -12.88 18.65
C THR A 369 -21.34 -14.00 17.81
N GLY A 370 -21.03 -13.71 16.55
CA GLY A 370 -20.50 -14.72 15.63
C GLY A 370 -21.57 -15.56 14.89
N SER A 371 -22.87 -15.32 15.07
CA SER A 371 -23.95 -16.03 14.36
C SER A 371 -24.11 -15.67 12.87
N ALA A 372 -23.19 -14.88 12.30
CA ALA A 372 -23.11 -14.51 10.88
C ALA A 372 -24.17 -13.51 10.36
N LYS A 373 -24.82 -12.71 11.24
CA LYS A 373 -25.83 -11.69 10.85
C LYS A 373 -25.30 -10.70 9.81
N THR A 374 -24.16 -10.08 10.07
CA THR A 374 -23.49 -9.14 9.15
C THR A 374 -23.16 -9.82 7.80
N SER A 375 -22.72 -11.08 7.84
CA SER A 375 -22.41 -11.83 6.61
C SER A 375 -23.66 -12.02 5.75
N LEU A 376 -24.82 -12.32 6.35
CA LEU A 376 -26.09 -12.48 5.66
C LEU A 376 -26.48 -11.18 4.91
N VAL A 377 -26.51 -10.06 5.60
CA VAL A 377 -26.97 -8.79 4.99
C VAL A 377 -26.01 -8.25 3.94
N ASN A 378 -24.70 -8.53 4.08
CA ASN A 378 -23.71 -8.13 3.09
C ASN A 378 -23.88 -8.81 1.72
N LEU A 379 -24.56 -9.93 1.66
CA LEU A 379 -24.89 -10.62 0.40
C LEU A 379 -26.01 -9.91 -0.36
N ILE A 380 -26.92 -9.22 0.32
CA ILE A 380 -28.05 -8.51 -0.32
C ILE A 380 -27.55 -7.37 -1.22
N SER A 381 -26.57 -6.60 -0.75
CA SER A 381 -25.94 -5.51 -1.52
C SER A 381 -24.76 -5.99 -2.37
N ARG A 382 -24.56 -7.29 -2.46
CA ARG A 382 -23.45 -7.92 -3.20
C ARG A 382 -22.11 -7.31 -2.83
N LEU A 383 -21.80 -7.19 -1.53
CA LEU A 383 -20.45 -6.87 -1.07
C LEU A 383 -19.53 -8.08 -1.18
N TYR A 384 -20.13 -9.29 -1.14
CA TYR A 384 -19.53 -10.59 -1.43
C TYR A 384 -20.48 -11.41 -2.30
N ASP A 385 -19.97 -12.34 -3.08
CA ASP A 385 -20.78 -13.33 -3.80
C ASP A 385 -20.95 -14.60 -2.96
N VAL A 386 -22.07 -15.26 -3.11
CA VAL A 386 -22.36 -16.54 -2.45
C VAL A 386 -21.44 -17.66 -2.95
N THR A 387 -21.15 -18.64 -2.09
CA THR A 387 -20.36 -19.82 -2.47
C THR A 387 -21.26 -20.85 -3.20
N ALA A 388 -22.51 -20.98 -2.77
CA ALA A 388 -23.55 -21.78 -3.42
C ALA A 388 -24.91 -21.10 -3.23
N GLY A 389 -25.89 -21.47 -4.05
CA GLY A 389 -27.23 -20.90 -4.02
C GLY A 389 -27.34 -19.56 -4.74
N GLN A 390 -28.38 -18.80 -4.42
CA GLN A 390 -28.74 -17.54 -5.06
C GLN A 390 -29.34 -16.56 -4.04
N VAL A 391 -28.99 -15.28 -4.17
CA VAL A 391 -29.67 -14.16 -3.49
C VAL A 391 -30.39 -13.33 -4.55
N LEU A 392 -31.68 -13.17 -4.37
CA LEU A 392 -32.50 -12.38 -5.28
C LEU A 392 -32.96 -11.10 -4.61
N VAL A 393 -32.95 -10.00 -5.36
CA VAL A 393 -33.52 -8.70 -4.98
C VAL A 393 -34.48 -8.30 -6.11
N GLY A 394 -35.73 -7.92 -5.77
CA GLY A 394 -36.73 -7.64 -6.79
C GLY A 394 -37.01 -8.84 -7.72
N GLY A 395 -36.86 -10.07 -7.19
CA GLY A 395 -37.10 -11.33 -7.93
C GLY A 395 -35.97 -11.75 -8.88
N ARG A 396 -34.81 -11.03 -8.92
CA ARG A 396 -33.65 -11.33 -9.78
C ARG A 396 -32.40 -11.57 -8.96
N ASP A 397 -31.52 -12.44 -9.44
CA ASP A 397 -30.21 -12.71 -8.81
C ASP A 397 -29.37 -11.42 -8.77
N VAL A 398 -28.78 -11.13 -7.62
CA VAL A 398 -27.93 -9.95 -7.41
C VAL A 398 -26.74 -9.91 -8.37
N ARG A 399 -26.33 -11.05 -8.93
CA ARG A 399 -25.22 -11.17 -9.88
C ARG A 399 -25.58 -10.70 -11.30
N GLU A 400 -26.88 -10.55 -11.60
CA GLU A 400 -27.36 -10.07 -12.91
C GLU A 400 -27.44 -8.54 -12.99
N TYR A 401 -27.45 -7.86 -11.84
CA TYR A 401 -27.52 -6.40 -11.80
C TYR A 401 -26.17 -5.72 -12.05
N ASP A 402 -26.26 -4.49 -12.57
CA ASP A 402 -25.14 -3.55 -12.45
C ASP A 402 -24.86 -3.27 -10.97
N LEU A 403 -23.58 -3.37 -10.56
CA LEU A 403 -23.17 -3.21 -9.16
C LEU A 403 -23.49 -1.83 -8.58
N GLU A 404 -23.36 -0.78 -9.39
CA GLU A 404 -23.67 0.58 -8.97
C GLU A 404 -25.17 0.76 -8.75
N THR A 405 -25.97 0.29 -9.68
CA THR A 405 -27.44 0.30 -9.57
C THR A 405 -27.90 -0.48 -8.34
N LEU A 406 -27.40 -1.70 -8.16
CA LEU A 406 -27.78 -2.52 -6.99
C LEU A 406 -27.43 -1.80 -5.68
N ARG A 407 -26.25 -1.23 -5.56
CA ARG A 407 -25.78 -0.54 -4.34
C ARG A 407 -26.41 0.82 -4.13
N ASN A 408 -27.01 1.42 -5.14
CA ASN A 408 -27.81 2.63 -4.99
C ASN A 408 -29.21 2.30 -4.44
N GLU A 409 -29.81 1.21 -4.90
CA GLU A 409 -31.14 0.76 -4.45
C GLU A 409 -31.10 -0.06 -3.15
N VAL A 410 -29.97 -0.66 -2.81
CA VAL A 410 -29.73 -1.38 -1.54
C VAL A 410 -28.68 -0.61 -0.72
N SER A 411 -29.16 0.22 0.18
CA SER A 411 -28.29 1.05 1.03
C SER A 411 -27.95 0.33 2.34
N VAL A 412 -26.67 0.40 2.73
CA VAL A 412 -26.16 -0.25 3.94
C VAL A 412 -25.52 0.77 4.89
N VAL A 413 -25.93 0.75 6.14
CA VAL A 413 -25.22 1.38 7.24
C VAL A 413 -24.38 0.31 7.93
N LEU A 414 -23.07 0.35 7.71
CA LEU A 414 -22.14 -0.65 8.21
C LEU A 414 -21.96 -0.53 9.74
N GLN A 415 -21.66 -1.64 10.41
CA GLN A 415 -21.38 -1.69 11.84
C GLN A 415 -20.28 -0.69 12.25
N LYS A 416 -19.20 -0.58 11.46
CA LYS A 416 -18.15 0.42 11.67
C LYS A 416 -18.50 1.71 10.93
N ASN A 417 -19.10 2.63 11.67
CA ASN A 417 -19.49 3.93 11.16
C ASN A 417 -18.27 4.85 10.94
N VAL A 418 -18.01 5.24 9.69
CA VAL A 418 -16.87 6.09 9.31
C VAL A 418 -17.37 7.37 8.66
N LEU A 419 -16.88 8.52 9.16
CA LEU A 419 -17.05 9.83 8.54
C LEU A 419 -15.72 10.28 7.94
N PHE A 420 -15.79 11.00 6.83
CA PHE A 420 -14.63 11.58 6.17
C PHE A 420 -14.36 12.99 6.70
N SER A 421 -13.12 13.44 6.60
CA SER A 421 -12.78 14.84 6.87
C SER A 421 -13.50 15.75 5.88
N GLY A 422 -14.16 16.80 6.40
CA GLY A 422 -15.00 17.71 5.64
C GLY A 422 -16.19 18.18 6.46
N THR A 423 -17.09 18.95 5.88
CA THR A 423 -18.29 19.41 6.58
C THR A 423 -19.32 18.28 6.78
N ILE A 424 -20.26 18.46 7.70
CA ILE A 424 -21.40 17.55 7.85
C ILE A 424 -22.14 17.43 6.51
N LEU A 425 -22.38 18.54 5.82
CA LEU A 425 -23.07 18.56 4.53
C LEU A 425 -22.34 17.74 3.46
N GLU A 426 -21.01 17.87 3.36
CA GLU A 426 -20.19 17.06 2.45
C GLU A 426 -20.27 15.57 2.81
N ASN A 427 -20.25 15.24 4.09
CA ASN A 427 -20.43 13.85 4.54
C ASN A 427 -21.79 13.27 4.21
N LEU A 428 -22.85 14.05 4.30
CA LEU A 428 -24.21 13.64 3.92
C LEU A 428 -24.33 13.40 2.40
N ARG A 429 -23.72 14.26 1.60
CA ARG A 429 -23.71 14.16 0.12
C ARG A 429 -22.98 12.95 -0.45
N TRP A 430 -22.33 12.17 0.38
CA TRP A 430 -21.89 10.83 -0.04
C TRP A 430 -23.07 9.88 -0.32
N GLY A 431 -24.26 10.16 0.21
CA GLY A 431 -25.48 9.44 -0.11
C GLY A 431 -26.06 9.84 -1.48
N ASP A 432 -26.08 11.15 -1.75
CA ASP A 432 -26.49 11.75 -3.02
C ASP A 432 -25.72 13.07 -3.21
N GLU A 433 -24.83 13.11 -4.20
CA GLU A 433 -23.98 14.28 -4.50
C GLU A 433 -24.79 15.55 -4.81
N HIS A 434 -25.97 15.37 -5.41
CA HIS A 434 -26.85 16.46 -5.82
C HIS A 434 -27.89 16.84 -4.77
N ALA A 435 -27.89 16.19 -3.60
CA ALA A 435 -28.86 16.47 -2.55
C ALA A 435 -28.83 17.96 -2.13
N THR A 436 -29.99 18.55 -2.12
CA THR A 436 -30.19 19.90 -1.62
C THR A 436 -30.03 19.96 -0.10
N LEU A 437 -29.78 21.15 0.44
CA LEU A 437 -29.74 21.33 1.91
C LEU A 437 -31.03 20.87 2.58
N ALA A 438 -32.18 21.12 1.97
CA ALA A 438 -33.47 20.72 2.51
C ALA A 438 -33.66 19.21 2.57
N GLU A 439 -33.16 18.46 1.57
CA GLU A 439 -33.15 16.98 1.59
C GLU A 439 -32.22 16.46 2.66
N CYS A 440 -31.02 17.05 2.79
CA CYS A 440 -30.07 16.69 3.85
C CYS A 440 -30.68 16.94 5.24
N GLN A 441 -31.37 18.06 5.44
CA GLN A 441 -32.08 18.37 6.68
C GLN A 441 -33.21 17.36 6.96
N ARG A 442 -33.99 17.00 5.92
CA ARG A 442 -35.02 15.96 6.07
C ARG A 442 -34.43 14.64 6.50
N ALA A 443 -33.38 14.18 5.83
CA ALA A 443 -32.69 12.93 6.19
C ALA A 443 -32.12 12.95 7.62
N CYS A 444 -31.58 14.11 8.06
CA CYS A 444 -31.10 14.31 9.42
C CYS A 444 -32.23 14.26 10.45
N ARG A 445 -33.41 14.84 10.15
CA ARG A 445 -34.60 14.73 11.04
C ARG A 445 -35.03 13.27 11.22
N LEU A 446 -35.08 12.51 10.13
CA LEU A 446 -35.42 11.07 10.19
C LEU A 446 -34.44 10.25 11.02
N ALA A 447 -33.15 10.64 10.99
CA ALA A 447 -32.09 10.02 11.78
C ALA A 447 -31.91 10.68 13.17
N CYS A 448 -32.77 11.63 13.56
CA CYS A 448 -32.65 12.46 14.78
C CYS A 448 -31.27 13.15 14.91
N ALA A 449 -30.63 13.47 13.78
CA ALA A 449 -29.32 14.12 13.76
C ALA A 449 -29.42 15.66 13.82
N ASP A 450 -30.50 16.23 13.38
CA ASP A 450 -30.77 17.66 13.41
C ASP A 450 -30.70 18.26 14.83
N GLU A 451 -31.20 17.56 15.85
CA GLU A 451 -31.20 17.99 17.25
C GLU A 451 -29.80 18.41 17.77
N PHE A 452 -28.74 17.73 17.34
CA PHE A 452 -27.37 18.09 17.74
C PHE A 452 -26.67 18.99 16.73
N ILE A 453 -26.99 18.87 15.43
CA ILE A 453 -26.41 19.72 14.39
C ILE A 453 -26.81 21.19 14.61
N GLU A 454 -28.06 21.44 14.97
CA GLU A 454 -28.57 22.80 15.26
C GLU A 454 -27.88 23.43 16.49
N LYS A 455 -27.36 22.63 17.41
CA LYS A 455 -26.61 23.11 18.59
C LYS A 455 -25.14 23.40 18.29
N MET A 456 -24.63 22.96 17.12
CA MET A 456 -23.26 23.21 16.70
C MET A 456 -23.13 24.65 16.15
N PRO A 457 -22.01 25.35 16.44
CA PRO A 457 -21.84 26.76 16.04
C PRO A 457 -22.03 27.01 14.54
N ASP A 458 -21.53 26.09 13.70
CA ASP A 458 -21.55 26.18 12.24
C ASP A 458 -22.65 25.32 11.60
N GLY A 459 -23.52 24.67 12.41
CA GLY A 459 -24.60 23.82 11.94
C GLY A 459 -24.11 22.75 10.93
N TYR A 460 -24.73 22.69 9.76
CA TYR A 460 -24.35 21.74 8.69
C TYR A 460 -22.98 22.01 8.07
N ASN A 461 -22.39 23.18 8.28
CA ASN A 461 -21.02 23.50 7.86
C ASN A 461 -19.96 23.13 8.90
N THR A 462 -20.36 22.58 10.04
CA THR A 462 -19.41 22.09 11.05
C THR A 462 -18.46 21.07 10.44
N TYR A 463 -17.15 21.28 10.64
CA TYR A 463 -16.12 20.41 10.12
C TYR A 463 -15.99 19.13 10.95
N ILE A 464 -16.00 18.01 10.28
CA ILE A 464 -15.75 16.67 10.83
C ILE A 464 -14.30 16.29 10.58
N GLU A 465 -13.62 15.89 11.64
CA GLU A 465 -12.25 15.37 11.52
C GLU A 465 -12.23 13.95 10.95
N GLN A 466 -11.06 13.51 10.49
CA GLN A 466 -10.87 12.18 9.90
C GLN A 466 -11.37 11.08 10.85
N GLY A 467 -12.29 10.26 10.35
CA GLY A 467 -12.91 9.18 11.13
C GLY A 467 -14.00 9.66 12.10
N GLY A 468 -14.34 10.96 12.12
CA GLY A 468 -15.35 11.54 13.01
C GLY A 468 -14.92 11.56 14.47
N THR A 469 -13.64 11.84 14.75
CA THR A 469 -13.07 11.83 16.11
C THR A 469 -13.62 12.94 16.99
N ASN A 470 -14.11 14.01 16.41
CA ASN A 470 -14.70 15.18 17.09
C ASN A 470 -16.23 15.08 17.28
N VAL A 471 -16.84 13.94 16.98
CA VAL A 471 -18.27 13.68 17.25
C VAL A 471 -18.43 12.39 18.07
N SER A 472 -19.50 12.32 18.88
CA SER A 472 -19.77 11.12 19.67
C SER A 472 -20.15 9.91 18.79
N GLY A 473 -20.07 8.70 19.35
CA GLY A 473 -20.45 7.47 18.65
C GLY A 473 -21.89 7.52 18.13
N GLY A 474 -22.84 7.93 18.96
CA GLY A 474 -24.25 8.06 18.56
C GLY A 474 -24.51 9.19 17.53
N GLN A 475 -23.78 10.31 17.59
CA GLN A 475 -23.84 11.35 16.57
C GLN A 475 -23.33 10.83 15.23
N ARG A 476 -22.22 10.09 15.24
CA ARG A 476 -21.62 9.46 14.04
C ARG A 476 -22.58 8.46 13.41
N GLN A 477 -23.20 7.61 14.21
CA GLN A 477 -24.21 6.63 13.74
C GLN A 477 -25.37 7.35 13.05
N ARG A 478 -25.95 8.36 13.69
CA ARG A 478 -27.07 9.13 13.13
C ARG A 478 -26.72 9.82 11.82
N LEU A 479 -25.51 10.36 11.68
CA LEU A 479 -25.04 10.93 10.40
C LEU A 479 -24.89 9.86 9.31
N CYS A 480 -24.41 8.66 9.65
CA CYS A 480 -24.31 7.55 8.69
C CYS A 480 -25.70 7.03 8.27
N ILE A 481 -26.67 7.01 9.19
CA ILE A 481 -28.08 6.69 8.87
C ILE A 481 -28.64 7.75 7.92
N ALA A 482 -28.48 9.04 8.22
CA ALA A 482 -28.95 10.13 7.36
C ALA A 482 -28.32 10.05 5.95
N ARG A 483 -27.03 9.71 5.84
CA ARG A 483 -26.33 9.47 4.57
C ARG A 483 -26.99 8.34 3.77
N ALA A 484 -27.33 7.22 4.41
CA ALA A 484 -27.96 6.09 3.76
C ALA A 484 -29.39 6.43 3.27
N LEU A 485 -30.14 7.23 4.01
CA LEU A 485 -31.49 7.68 3.65
C LEU A 485 -31.54 8.59 2.43
N LEU A 486 -30.48 9.37 2.20
CA LEU A 486 -30.39 10.26 1.02
C LEU A 486 -30.39 9.51 -0.31
N LYS A 487 -29.98 8.24 -0.33
CA LYS A 487 -30.09 7.39 -1.51
C LYS A 487 -31.54 7.05 -1.88
N LYS A 488 -32.49 7.24 -0.97
CA LYS A 488 -33.91 6.83 -1.16
C LYS A 488 -34.04 5.36 -1.60
N PRO A 489 -33.39 4.41 -0.89
CA PRO A 489 -33.24 3.03 -1.35
C PRO A 489 -34.53 2.23 -1.28
N LYS A 490 -34.66 1.19 -2.10
CA LYS A 490 -35.72 0.17 -1.99
C LYS A 490 -35.48 -0.80 -0.82
N VAL A 491 -34.21 -1.03 -0.49
CA VAL A 491 -33.81 -1.88 0.66
C VAL A 491 -32.81 -1.08 1.53
N LEU A 492 -33.12 -0.91 2.80
CA LEU A 492 -32.25 -0.28 3.80
C LEU A 492 -31.77 -1.32 4.81
N ILE A 493 -30.45 -1.45 4.95
CA ILE A 493 -29.81 -2.35 5.88
C ILE A 493 -29.14 -1.54 6.97
N LEU A 494 -29.46 -1.84 8.22
CA LEU A 494 -28.88 -1.25 9.43
C LEU A 494 -28.15 -2.32 10.21
N ASP A 495 -26.82 -2.38 10.05
CA ASP A 495 -25.99 -3.38 10.73
C ASP A 495 -25.46 -2.81 12.06
N ASP A 496 -26.15 -3.15 13.17
CA ASP A 496 -25.86 -2.69 14.54
C ASP A 496 -25.68 -1.15 14.65
N SER A 497 -26.44 -0.43 13.82
CA SER A 497 -26.24 1.00 13.56
C SER A 497 -26.86 1.90 14.63
N THR A 498 -27.55 1.36 15.63
CA THR A 498 -28.16 2.09 16.73
C THR A 498 -27.61 1.70 18.11
N SER A 499 -26.59 0.84 18.16
CA SER A 499 -26.01 0.33 19.42
C SER A 499 -25.39 1.42 20.32
N ALA A 500 -24.89 2.52 19.74
CA ALA A 500 -24.38 3.67 20.47
C ALA A 500 -25.39 4.83 20.61
N VAL A 501 -26.63 4.61 20.18
CA VAL A 501 -27.76 5.54 20.35
C VAL A 501 -28.58 5.11 21.54
N ASP A 502 -29.05 6.08 22.34
CA ASP A 502 -29.93 5.81 23.47
C ASP A 502 -31.28 5.21 23.03
N THR A 503 -31.92 4.46 23.91
CA THR A 503 -33.15 3.73 23.61
C THR A 503 -34.31 4.63 23.15
N ALA A 504 -34.40 5.85 23.72
CA ALA A 504 -35.47 6.78 23.36
C ALA A 504 -35.27 7.34 21.94
N THR A 505 -34.03 7.66 21.57
CA THR A 505 -33.68 8.13 20.21
C THR A 505 -33.80 7.01 19.19
N ASP A 506 -33.40 5.76 19.49
CA ASP A 506 -33.61 4.60 18.64
C ASP A 506 -35.09 4.37 18.33
N ALA A 507 -35.96 4.45 19.34
CA ALA A 507 -37.40 4.35 19.16
C ALA A 507 -37.97 5.48 18.27
N LYS A 508 -37.47 6.73 18.38
CA LYS A 508 -37.85 7.83 17.50
C LYS A 508 -37.46 7.56 16.06
N ILE A 509 -36.23 7.10 15.82
CA ILE A 509 -35.72 6.75 14.48
C ILE A 509 -36.60 5.68 13.84
N ARG A 510 -36.93 4.60 14.56
CA ARG A 510 -37.79 3.52 14.06
C ARG A 510 -39.20 4.01 13.72
N ARG A 511 -39.82 4.86 14.56
CA ARG A 511 -41.11 5.48 14.26
C ARG A 511 -41.05 6.37 13.01
N ALA A 512 -39.98 7.16 12.87
CA ALA A 512 -39.77 7.97 11.69
C ALA A 512 -39.65 7.10 10.41
N PHE A 513 -38.98 5.97 10.48
CA PHE A 513 -38.88 5.04 9.36
C PHE A 513 -40.22 4.43 8.98
N ALA A 514 -41.05 4.07 9.95
CA ALA A 514 -42.38 3.53 9.69
C ALA A 514 -43.32 4.56 9.03
N GLN A 515 -43.18 5.84 9.38
CA GLN A 515 -44.07 6.90 8.91
C GLN A 515 -43.62 7.56 7.60
N GLU A 516 -42.29 7.78 7.45
CA GLU A 516 -41.74 8.64 6.40
C GLU A 516 -41.10 7.87 5.23
N ILE A 517 -40.74 6.58 5.45
CA ILE A 517 -40.22 5.70 4.41
C ILE A 517 -40.94 4.34 4.43
N PRO A 518 -42.29 4.32 4.33
CA PRO A 518 -43.07 3.10 4.38
C PRO A 518 -42.77 2.15 3.22
N ASP A 519 -42.39 2.68 2.05
CA ASP A 519 -42.17 1.93 0.81
C ASP A 519 -40.78 1.26 0.73
N THR A 520 -39.98 1.34 1.80
CA THR A 520 -38.63 0.74 1.86
C THR A 520 -38.65 -0.54 2.68
N THR A 521 -38.08 -1.62 2.15
CA THR A 521 -37.80 -2.86 2.91
C THR A 521 -36.63 -2.62 3.85
N LYS A 522 -36.75 -3.01 5.12
CA LYS A 522 -35.75 -2.70 6.15
C LYS A 522 -35.21 -3.97 6.80
N PHE A 523 -33.88 -4.09 6.87
CA PHE A 523 -33.21 -5.11 7.66
C PHE A 523 -32.49 -4.44 8.82
N ILE A 524 -32.87 -4.77 10.05
CA ILE A 524 -32.33 -4.16 11.28
C ILE A 524 -31.65 -5.23 12.10
N ILE A 525 -30.31 -5.26 12.07
CA ILE A 525 -29.53 -6.08 12.98
C ILE A 525 -29.41 -5.31 14.31
N ALA A 526 -29.86 -5.92 15.37
CA ALA A 526 -29.73 -5.35 16.71
C ALA A 526 -29.30 -6.40 17.74
N GLN A 527 -28.68 -5.91 18.80
CA GLN A 527 -28.33 -6.71 19.98
C GLN A 527 -29.47 -6.70 21.02
N ARG A 528 -30.29 -5.64 21.01
CA ARG A 528 -31.44 -5.47 21.93
C ARG A 528 -32.73 -5.90 21.24
N ILE A 529 -33.51 -6.76 21.93
CA ILE A 529 -34.81 -7.17 21.41
C ILE A 529 -35.75 -5.96 21.28
N SER A 530 -35.69 -5.00 22.20
CA SER A 530 -36.47 -3.76 22.14
C SER A 530 -36.29 -2.98 20.84
N SER A 531 -35.19 -3.17 20.13
CA SER A 531 -34.94 -2.50 18.83
C SER A 531 -35.60 -3.21 17.64
N VAL A 532 -36.05 -4.45 17.79
CA VAL A 532 -36.62 -5.26 16.70
C VAL A 532 -37.98 -5.87 17.02
N GLN A 533 -38.47 -5.76 18.26
CA GLN A 533 -39.78 -6.37 18.66
C GLN A 533 -40.99 -5.85 17.87
N ASP A 534 -40.90 -4.61 17.36
CA ASP A 534 -41.96 -3.99 16.54
C ASP A 534 -41.78 -4.26 15.04
N ALA A 535 -40.79 -5.10 14.63
CA ALA A 535 -40.61 -5.51 13.24
C ALA A 535 -41.73 -6.46 12.80
N ASP A 536 -42.06 -6.45 11.49
CA ASP A 536 -43.07 -7.34 10.93
C ASP A 536 -42.73 -8.81 11.15
N ARG A 537 -41.46 -9.16 10.98
CA ARG A 537 -40.90 -10.46 11.33
C ARG A 537 -39.48 -10.34 11.87
N ILE A 538 -39.07 -11.30 12.66
CA ILE A 538 -37.76 -11.39 13.26
C ILE A 538 -37.09 -12.69 12.82
N LEU A 539 -35.84 -12.54 12.35
CA LEU A 539 -34.94 -13.63 11.99
C LEU A 539 -33.99 -13.92 13.14
N VAL A 540 -34.02 -15.14 13.65
CA VAL A 540 -33.09 -15.60 14.69
C VAL A 540 -31.99 -16.43 14.03
N MET A 541 -30.76 -15.93 14.13
CA MET A 541 -29.56 -16.57 13.56
C MET A 541 -28.76 -17.27 14.64
N ASP A 542 -28.40 -18.53 14.38
CA ASP A 542 -27.51 -19.30 15.24
C ASP A 542 -26.50 -20.11 14.41
N GLU A 543 -25.22 -20.05 14.78
CA GLU A 543 -24.11 -20.77 14.11
C GLU A 543 -24.15 -20.76 12.57
N GLY A 544 -24.57 -19.64 11.98
CA GLY A 544 -24.64 -19.47 10.53
C GLY A 544 -25.86 -20.12 9.85
N GLN A 545 -26.89 -20.47 10.61
CA GLN A 545 -28.18 -21.00 10.14
C GLN A 545 -29.35 -20.19 10.68
N ILE A 546 -30.51 -20.34 10.05
CA ILE A 546 -31.76 -19.76 10.55
C ILE A 546 -32.31 -20.68 11.62
N SER A 547 -32.33 -20.20 12.86
CA SER A 547 -32.96 -20.93 13.98
C SER A 547 -34.47 -20.69 14.08
N GLY A 548 -34.96 -19.53 13.65
CA GLY A 548 -36.35 -19.17 13.65
C GLY A 548 -36.65 -17.95 12.81
N PHE A 549 -37.88 -17.87 12.28
CA PHE A 549 -38.35 -16.72 11.52
C PHE A 549 -39.85 -16.55 11.71
N GLY A 550 -40.27 -15.46 12.32
CA GLY A 550 -41.67 -15.21 12.65
C GLY A 550 -41.86 -13.87 13.38
N THR A 551 -43.06 -13.62 13.87
CA THR A 551 -43.37 -12.44 14.68
C THR A 551 -42.75 -12.57 16.09
N HIS A 552 -42.69 -11.44 16.81
CA HIS A 552 -42.23 -11.42 18.21
C HIS A 552 -42.97 -12.45 19.07
N GLU A 553 -44.30 -12.47 18.96
CA GLU A 553 -45.16 -13.35 19.75
C GLU A 553 -44.98 -14.84 19.40
N GLU A 554 -44.84 -15.16 18.10
CA GLU A 554 -44.58 -16.53 17.64
C GLU A 554 -43.22 -17.04 18.15
N LEU A 555 -42.17 -16.21 18.05
CA LEU A 555 -40.84 -16.62 18.46
C LEU A 555 -40.72 -16.78 19.98
N LEU A 556 -41.43 -15.99 20.76
CA LEU A 556 -41.53 -16.17 22.21
C LEU A 556 -42.15 -17.54 22.61
N GLN A 557 -42.96 -18.13 21.73
CA GLN A 557 -43.59 -19.44 22.00
C GLN A 557 -42.79 -20.59 21.40
N THR A 558 -42.08 -20.38 20.32
CA THR A 558 -41.53 -21.46 19.48
C THR A 558 -39.99 -21.54 19.45
N ASN A 559 -39.26 -20.45 19.79
CA ASN A 559 -37.82 -20.41 19.66
C ASN A 559 -37.13 -20.22 20.99
N ALA A 560 -36.43 -21.25 21.47
CA ALA A 560 -35.75 -21.25 22.76
C ALA A 560 -34.64 -20.19 22.87
N ILE A 561 -33.88 -19.94 21.79
CA ILE A 561 -32.81 -18.92 21.76
C ILE A 561 -33.41 -17.52 21.93
N TYR A 562 -34.53 -17.27 21.23
CA TYR A 562 -35.20 -15.98 21.33
C TYR A 562 -35.79 -15.74 22.73
N GLN A 563 -36.37 -16.77 23.34
CA GLN A 563 -36.85 -16.71 24.71
C GLN A 563 -35.75 -16.40 25.70
N GLU A 564 -34.62 -17.11 25.62
CA GLU A 564 -33.46 -16.92 26.51
C GLU A 564 -32.93 -15.47 26.42
N VAL A 565 -32.76 -14.94 25.20
CA VAL A 565 -32.30 -13.55 24.98
C VAL A 565 -33.33 -12.57 25.52
N TYR A 566 -34.63 -12.80 25.32
CA TYR A 566 -35.68 -11.93 25.83
C TYR A 566 -35.72 -11.93 27.35
N GLU A 567 -35.70 -13.12 28.00
CA GLU A 567 -35.68 -13.23 29.45
C GLU A 567 -34.44 -12.60 30.07
N SER A 568 -33.28 -12.80 29.48
CA SER A 568 -32.04 -12.19 29.97
C SER A 568 -32.05 -10.65 29.92
N GLN A 569 -32.71 -10.06 28.90
CA GLN A 569 -32.83 -8.62 28.77
C GLN A 569 -33.98 -8.01 29.58
N THR A 570 -35.01 -8.79 29.87
CA THR A 570 -36.21 -8.33 30.62
C THR A 570 -36.05 -8.58 32.12
N ASN A 571 -35.45 -9.73 32.53
CA ASN A 571 -35.29 -10.12 33.93
C ASN A 571 -33.91 -9.73 34.52
N GLY A 572 -32.96 -9.36 33.68
CA GLY A 572 -31.59 -9.01 34.04
C GLY A 572 -31.38 -7.60 34.53
N GLY A 573 -32.32 -7.04 35.30
CA GLY A 573 -32.18 -5.80 36.05
C GLY A 573 -32.15 -4.54 35.20
N GLY A 574 -32.97 -3.62 35.57
CA GLY A 574 -33.23 -2.34 34.94
C GLY A 574 -32.07 -1.64 34.27
N ASP A 575 -32.45 -0.98 33.20
CA ASP A 575 -31.68 0.04 32.51
C ASP A 575 -30.96 0.93 33.53
N PHE A 576 -29.63 0.91 33.53
CA PHE A 576 -28.81 1.81 34.33
C PHE A 576 -28.97 3.29 33.96
N ASP A 577 -29.87 3.63 33.05
CA ASP A 577 -30.15 4.98 32.57
C ASP A 577 -31.30 5.69 33.34
N GLU A 578 -31.96 5.07 34.34
CA GLU A 578 -32.86 5.76 35.27
C GLU A 578 -32.15 6.08 36.58
N GLY A 579 -31.31 7.12 36.60
CA GLY A 579 -30.65 7.53 37.81
C GLY A 579 -29.75 8.72 37.72
N GLY A 580 -30.27 9.87 37.31
CA GLY A 580 -29.50 11.12 37.22
C GLY A 580 -30.33 12.37 37.38
N GLU A 581 -31.34 12.37 38.24
CA GLU A 581 -31.87 13.61 38.84
C GLU A 581 -31.38 13.66 40.30
N GLY A 582 -30.37 14.52 40.52
CA GLY A 582 -29.83 14.83 41.80
C GLY A 582 -28.70 15.81 41.71
#